data_ae996bba978da82485663cd17a6a2818
#
_entry.id   ae996bba978da82485663cd17a6a2818
#
_cell.length_a   1.000
_cell.length_b   1.000
_cell.length_c   1.000
_cell.angle_alpha   90.00
_cell.angle_beta   90.00
_cell.angle_gamma   90.00
#
_symmetry.space_group_name_H-M   'P 1'
#
loop_
_entity.id
_entity.type
_entity.pdbx_description
1 polymer ?
#
loop_
_entity_poly.entity_id
_entity_poly.type
_entity_poly.pdbx_seq_one_letter_code
_entity_poly.pdbx_strand_id
1 'polypeptide(L)'
;EGAIHRSVTEHAIRLHQAARADALQGQVEGALHHADVLAGVLGDLARRWGSEPSPVAPATPPSTAPVAPPPARADQVAEDEQFLLSVLVERPKAMDEVVGWLRPGDFADPAHGQLYRCLGALHHRGEPIDRITVLWEAQRRGLLADGTLTAEQLTAICDGVGPGSAEWLGEQIMRSSVTRTAATSARAIRALAENETLAPGRLINHALHALGPLDEVRARWQTANGHSAPAPPPPASPTEGPPTVRVHAALAR
;
A
#
# COMPACT_ATOMS: atom_id res chain seq x y z
N GLU A 1 6.29 -4.25 -32.66
CA GLU A 1 6.98 -4.12 -31.35
C GLU A 1 6.92 -2.68 -30.85
N GLY A 2 7.37 -1.67 -31.61
CA GLY A 2 7.33 -0.27 -31.18
C GLY A 2 5.93 0.28 -30.83
N ALA A 3 4.84 -0.31 -31.32
CA ALA A 3 3.49 0.09 -30.95
C ALA A 3 3.15 -0.30 -29.50
N ILE A 4 3.66 -1.44 -29.00
CA ILE A 4 3.46 -1.91 -27.63
C ILE A 4 4.18 -0.98 -26.66
N HIS A 5 5.46 -0.66 -26.92
CA HIS A 5 6.26 0.24 -26.11
C HIS A 5 5.57 1.62 -26.00
N ARG A 6 5.11 2.18 -27.11
CA ARG A 6 4.38 3.46 -27.12
C ARG A 6 3.09 3.40 -26.29
N SER A 7 2.29 2.34 -26.47
CA SER A 7 1.04 2.18 -25.70
C SER A 7 1.31 2.09 -24.20
N VAL A 8 2.29 1.30 -23.79
CA VAL A 8 2.66 1.17 -22.36
C VAL A 8 3.18 2.50 -21.81
N THR A 9 4.04 3.19 -22.57
CA THR A 9 4.55 4.52 -22.19
C THR A 9 3.42 5.53 -21.99
N GLU A 10 2.45 5.58 -22.91
CA GLU A 10 1.33 6.52 -22.83
C GLU A 10 0.47 6.29 -21.58
N HIS A 11 0.14 5.04 -21.29
CA HIS A 11 -0.65 4.70 -20.09
C HIS A 11 0.14 4.94 -18.79
N ALA A 12 1.44 4.69 -18.78
CA ALA A 12 2.29 5.02 -17.64
C ALA A 12 2.36 6.54 -17.39
N ILE A 13 2.43 7.36 -18.45
CA ILE A 13 2.37 8.82 -18.33
C ILE A 13 1.03 9.27 -17.73
N ARG A 14 -0.09 8.72 -18.21
CA ARG A 14 -1.43 9.04 -17.68
C ARG A 14 -1.55 8.67 -16.20
N LEU A 15 -1.07 7.49 -15.80
CA LEU A 15 -1.04 7.08 -14.39
C LEU A 15 -0.20 8.05 -13.55
N HIS A 16 0.97 8.44 -14.03
CA HIS A 16 1.81 9.41 -13.33
C HIS A 16 1.14 10.77 -13.16
N GLN A 17 0.49 11.27 -14.21
CA GLN A 17 -0.22 12.56 -14.18
C GLN A 17 -1.41 12.50 -13.22
N ALA A 18 -2.20 11.44 -13.27
CA ALA A 18 -3.33 11.24 -12.35
C ALA A 18 -2.85 11.16 -10.88
N ALA A 19 -1.80 10.40 -10.61
CA ALA A 19 -1.25 10.30 -9.26
C ALA A 19 -0.77 11.65 -8.72
N ARG A 20 -0.19 12.51 -9.58
CA ARG A 20 0.21 13.87 -9.18
C ARG A 20 -0.99 14.79 -8.95
N ALA A 21 -2.02 14.71 -9.80
CA ALA A 21 -3.25 15.48 -9.63
C ALA A 21 -3.96 15.10 -8.34
N ASP A 22 -4.13 13.80 -8.09
CA ASP A 22 -4.74 13.27 -6.87
C ASP A 22 -3.95 13.67 -5.62
N ALA A 23 -2.62 13.59 -5.68
CA ALA A 23 -1.76 14.03 -4.56
C ALA A 23 -1.98 15.51 -4.21
N LEU A 24 -2.23 16.38 -5.19
CA LEU A 24 -2.54 17.79 -4.96
C LEU A 24 -3.94 18.01 -4.36
N GLN A 25 -4.90 17.16 -4.71
CA GLN A 25 -6.30 17.25 -4.28
C GLN A 25 -6.61 16.45 -3.02
N GLY A 26 -5.69 15.58 -2.58
CA GLY A 26 -5.92 14.64 -1.48
C GLY A 26 -6.88 13.51 -1.86
N GLN A 27 -6.90 13.15 -3.13
CA GLN A 27 -7.70 12.07 -3.70
C GLN A 27 -6.81 10.89 -4.08
N VAL A 28 -7.42 9.77 -4.47
CA VAL A 28 -6.71 8.56 -4.93
C VAL A 28 -7.40 7.90 -6.13
N GLU A 29 -8.62 8.31 -6.43
CA GLU A 29 -9.51 7.64 -7.38
C GLU A 29 -8.97 7.70 -8.80
N GLY A 30 -8.40 8.82 -9.21
CA GLY A 30 -7.78 9.00 -10.52
C GLY A 30 -6.58 8.08 -10.72
N ALA A 31 -5.70 8.01 -9.71
CA ALA A 31 -4.53 7.13 -9.74
C ALA A 31 -4.94 5.66 -9.81
N LEU A 32 -5.90 5.25 -8.99
CA LEU A 32 -6.40 3.87 -8.98
C LEU A 32 -7.09 3.51 -10.30
N HIS A 33 -7.92 4.41 -10.85
CA HIS A 33 -8.56 4.20 -12.15
C HIS A 33 -7.53 4.00 -13.28
N HIS A 34 -6.53 4.86 -13.38
CA HIS A 34 -5.51 4.72 -14.42
C HIS A 34 -4.59 3.51 -14.22
N ALA A 35 -4.40 3.06 -12.97
CA ALA A 35 -3.73 1.80 -12.68
C ALA A 35 -4.52 0.60 -13.22
N ASP A 36 -5.84 0.58 -13.03
CA ASP A 36 -6.72 -0.47 -13.56
C ASP A 36 -6.72 -0.49 -15.09
N VAL A 37 -6.78 0.68 -15.72
CA VAL A 37 -6.69 0.79 -17.18
C VAL A 37 -5.35 0.24 -17.68
N LEU A 38 -4.24 0.60 -17.05
CA LEU A 38 -2.91 0.11 -17.43
C LEU A 38 -2.80 -1.41 -17.21
N ALA A 39 -3.27 -1.93 -16.08
CA ALA A 39 -3.28 -3.36 -15.80
C ALA A 39 -4.13 -4.13 -16.84
N GLY A 40 -5.28 -3.59 -17.23
CA GLY A 40 -6.13 -4.14 -18.29
C GLY A 40 -5.42 -4.19 -19.64
N VAL A 41 -4.78 -3.12 -20.04
CA VAL A 41 -3.98 -3.04 -21.28
C VAL A 41 -2.84 -4.07 -21.26
N LEU A 42 -2.08 -4.17 -20.16
CA LEU A 42 -1.01 -5.17 -20.02
C LEU A 42 -1.55 -6.59 -20.06
N GLY A 43 -2.71 -6.86 -19.44
CA GLY A 43 -3.38 -8.16 -19.50
C GLY A 43 -3.83 -8.53 -20.91
N ASP A 44 -4.35 -7.57 -21.68
CA ASP A 44 -4.73 -7.78 -23.09
C ASP A 44 -3.51 -8.05 -23.97
N LEU A 45 -2.44 -7.31 -23.76
CA LEU A 45 -1.17 -7.53 -24.47
C LEU A 45 -0.57 -8.90 -24.11
N ALA A 46 -0.61 -9.31 -22.84
CA ALA A 46 -0.14 -10.62 -22.41
C ALA A 46 -0.90 -11.77 -23.09
N ARG A 47 -2.22 -11.63 -23.27
CA ARG A 47 -3.03 -12.64 -23.99
C ARG A 47 -2.70 -12.72 -25.47
N ARG A 48 -2.32 -11.61 -26.12
CA ARG A 48 -2.04 -11.57 -27.57
C ARG A 48 -0.60 -11.95 -27.91
N TRP A 49 0.35 -11.60 -27.06
CA TRP A 49 1.79 -11.71 -27.35
C TRP A 49 2.49 -12.73 -26.45
N GLY A 50 1.80 -13.29 -25.47
CA GLY A 50 2.38 -14.11 -24.41
C GLY A 50 3.12 -13.24 -23.38
N SER A 51 3.10 -13.67 -22.12
CA SER A 51 4.01 -13.17 -21.09
C SER A 51 5.11 -14.20 -20.94
N GLU A 52 6.33 -13.87 -21.35
CA GLU A 52 7.47 -14.74 -21.09
C GLU A 52 7.83 -14.65 -19.60
N PRO A 53 7.67 -15.73 -18.82
CA PRO A 53 8.23 -15.76 -17.48
C PRO A 53 9.74 -15.60 -17.60
N SER A 54 10.28 -14.56 -16.97
CA SER A 54 11.72 -14.38 -16.94
C SER A 54 12.32 -15.44 -16.02
N PRO A 55 13.23 -16.30 -16.49
CA PRO A 55 13.93 -17.27 -15.64
C PRO A 55 14.93 -16.59 -14.69
N VAL A 56 15.19 -15.33 -14.89
CA VAL A 56 16.00 -14.49 -14.00
C VAL A 56 15.05 -13.68 -13.14
N ALA A 57 15.29 -13.66 -11.81
CA ALA A 57 14.62 -12.74 -10.91
C ALA A 57 14.52 -11.37 -11.58
N PRO A 58 13.35 -10.72 -11.58
CA PRO A 58 13.18 -9.47 -12.29
C PRO A 58 14.34 -8.58 -11.92
N ALA A 59 15.10 -8.12 -12.94
CA ALA A 59 16.12 -7.12 -12.70
C ALA A 59 15.43 -6.06 -11.84
N THR A 60 15.92 -5.88 -10.62
CA THR A 60 15.37 -4.91 -9.68
C THR A 60 15.06 -3.67 -10.50
N PRO A 61 13.81 -3.25 -10.63
CA PRO A 61 13.51 -2.07 -11.43
C PRO A 61 14.48 -1.00 -10.98
N PRO A 62 15.10 -0.24 -11.89
CA PRO A 62 16.11 0.73 -11.53
C PRO A 62 15.55 1.45 -10.31
N SER A 63 16.32 1.43 -9.20
CA SER A 63 15.86 1.94 -7.89
C SER A 63 15.39 3.37 -8.09
N THR A 64 14.15 3.50 -8.50
CA THR A 64 13.51 4.80 -8.64
C THR A 64 13.28 5.24 -7.22
N ALA A 65 14.08 6.20 -6.77
CA ALA A 65 13.86 6.85 -5.48
C ALA A 65 12.36 7.13 -5.32
N PRO A 66 11.79 6.88 -4.13
CA PRO A 66 10.38 7.17 -3.89
C PRO A 66 10.02 8.55 -4.40
N VAL A 67 8.86 8.68 -5.06
CA VAL A 67 8.40 10.01 -5.49
C VAL A 67 8.08 10.79 -4.24
N ALA A 68 8.82 11.87 -3.99
CA ALA A 68 8.44 12.81 -2.95
C ALA A 68 7.05 13.40 -3.26
N PRO A 69 6.23 13.68 -2.25
CA PRO A 69 4.97 14.38 -2.45
C PRO A 69 5.22 15.74 -3.12
N PRO A 70 4.23 16.28 -3.86
CA PRO A 70 4.35 17.63 -4.41
C PRO A 70 4.70 18.65 -3.31
N PRO A 71 5.60 19.60 -3.55
CA PRO A 71 6.08 20.52 -2.50
C PRO A 71 4.94 21.27 -1.80
N ALA A 72 3.87 21.61 -2.51
CA ALA A 72 2.70 22.27 -1.94
C ALA A 72 1.94 21.45 -0.85
N ARG A 73 2.20 20.13 -0.75
CA ARG A 73 1.59 19.25 0.26
C ARG A 73 2.62 18.51 1.11
N ALA A 74 3.90 18.66 0.83
CA ALA A 74 4.93 17.95 1.57
C ALA A 74 4.89 18.30 3.06
N ASP A 75 4.71 19.58 3.38
CA ASP A 75 4.64 20.05 4.77
C ASP A 75 3.39 19.49 5.47
N GLN A 76 2.23 19.51 4.79
CA GLN A 76 0.99 18.96 5.35
C GLN A 76 1.11 17.45 5.62
N VAL A 77 1.71 16.70 4.69
CA VAL A 77 1.91 15.26 4.88
C VAL A 77 2.84 15.00 6.07
N ALA A 78 3.91 15.77 6.20
CA ALA A 78 4.84 15.64 7.33
C ALA A 78 4.16 15.99 8.67
N GLU A 79 3.30 17.01 8.69
CA GLU A 79 2.49 17.38 9.86
C GLU A 79 1.50 16.28 10.24
N ASP A 80 0.75 15.74 9.27
CA ASP A 80 -0.20 14.65 9.50
C ASP A 80 0.50 13.40 10.07
N GLU A 81 1.69 13.07 9.56
CA GLU A 81 2.52 11.99 10.09
C GLU A 81 2.97 12.24 11.52
N GLN A 82 3.47 13.45 11.80
CA GLN A 82 3.89 13.84 13.14
C GLN A 82 2.71 13.81 14.11
N PHE A 83 1.55 14.33 13.72
CA PHE A 83 0.34 14.31 14.54
C PHE A 83 -0.12 12.88 14.84
N LEU A 84 -0.10 11.98 13.85
CA LEU A 84 -0.42 10.57 14.10
C LEU A 84 0.52 9.99 15.16
N LEU A 85 1.83 10.16 15.00
CA LEU A 85 2.81 9.62 15.94
C LEU A 85 2.60 10.18 17.35
N SER A 86 2.30 11.48 17.49
CA SER A 86 1.99 12.11 18.79
C SER A 86 0.72 11.51 19.41
N VAL A 87 -0.35 11.32 18.61
CA VAL A 87 -1.59 10.67 19.05
C VAL A 87 -1.34 9.25 19.55
N LEU A 88 -0.48 8.48 18.87
CA LEU A 88 -0.17 7.10 19.24
C LEU A 88 0.67 7.01 20.54
N VAL A 89 1.51 8.00 20.82
CA VAL A 89 2.26 8.09 22.08
C VAL A 89 1.33 8.54 23.22
N GLU A 90 0.48 9.55 22.99
CA GLU A 90 -0.47 10.07 23.99
C GLU A 90 -1.56 9.03 24.33
N ARG A 91 -2.03 8.30 23.33
CA ARG A 91 -3.10 7.31 23.43
C ARG A 91 -2.66 5.96 22.84
N PRO A 92 -1.86 5.15 23.55
CA PRO A 92 -1.31 3.90 23.03
C PRO A 92 -2.33 2.92 22.48
N LYS A 93 -3.56 2.91 23.01
CA LYS A 93 -4.67 2.08 22.52
C LYS A 93 -5.11 2.43 21.09
N ALA A 94 -4.85 3.66 20.64
CA ALA A 94 -5.13 4.07 19.27
C ALA A 94 -4.26 3.31 18.23
N MET A 95 -3.21 2.61 18.67
CA MET A 95 -2.47 1.68 17.79
C MET A 95 -3.39 0.60 17.21
N ASP A 96 -4.36 0.10 17.95
CA ASP A 96 -5.29 -0.93 17.51
C ASP A 96 -6.13 -0.48 16.30
N GLU A 97 -6.36 0.82 16.14
CA GLU A 97 -7.14 1.41 15.04
C GLU A 97 -6.37 1.39 13.71
N VAL A 98 -5.03 1.41 13.75
CA VAL A 98 -4.19 1.62 12.54
C VAL A 98 -3.24 0.47 12.24
N VAL A 99 -2.83 -0.32 13.22
CA VAL A 99 -1.78 -1.34 13.07
C VAL A 99 -2.14 -2.45 12.07
N GLY A 100 -3.43 -2.68 11.85
CA GLY A 100 -3.92 -3.70 10.93
C GLY A 100 -3.67 -3.40 9.45
N TRP A 101 -3.56 -2.12 9.09
CA TRP A 101 -3.48 -1.70 7.69
C TRP A 101 -2.38 -0.68 7.40
N LEU A 102 -1.95 0.15 8.35
CA LEU A 102 -0.86 1.12 8.17
C LEU A 102 0.50 0.43 8.39
N ARG A 103 1.48 0.71 7.54
CA ARG A 103 2.83 0.16 7.61
C ARG A 103 3.89 1.27 7.65
N PRO A 104 5.09 1.00 8.19
CA PRO A 104 6.20 1.97 8.20
C PRO A 104 6.57 2.53 6.84
N GLY A 105 6.41 1.74 5.76
CA GLY A 105 6.68 2.18 4.38
C GLY A 105 5.64 3.14 3.80
N ASP A 106 4.51 3.35 4.49
CA ASP A 106 3.47 4.27 4.05
C ASP A 106 3.78 5.72 4.41
N PHE A 107 4.71 5.95 5.32
CA PHE A 107 5.17 7.28 5.70
C PHE A 107 6.05 7.88 4.59
N ALA A 108 5.88 9.17 4.32
CA ALA A 108 6.71 9.92 3.38
C ALA A 108 8.08 10.22 3.97
N ASP A 109 8.11 10.54 5.26
CA ASP A 109 9.36 10.72 6.00
C ASP A 109 9.84 9.34 6.53
N PRO A 110 11.04 8.89 6.10
CA PRO A 110 11.62 7.65 6.59
C PRO A 110 11.80 7.62 8.12
N ALA A 111 12.10 8.75 8.75
CA ALA A 111 12.26 8.85 10.20
C ALA A 111 10.94 8.57 10.91
N HIS A 112 9.83 9.15 10.43
CA HIS A 112 8.49 8.87 10.94
C HIS A 112 8.12 7.40 10.76
N GLY A 113 8.41 6.80 9.60
CA GLY A 113 8.20 5.38 9.36
C GLY A 113 8.98 4.48 10.32
N GLN A 114 10.23 4.82 10.62
CA GLN A 114 11.03 4.07 11.60
C GLN A 114 10.50 4.24 13.03
N LEU A 115 10.05 5.44 13.39
CA LEU A 115 9.44 5.67 14.70
C LEU A 115 8.12 4.90 14.84
N TYR A 116 7.28 4.90 13.80
CA TYR A 116 6.07 4.06 13.77
C TYR A 116 6.40 2.57 13.95
N ARG A 117 7.50 2.09 13.35
CA ARG A 117 7.99 0.72 13.57
C ARG A 117 8.38 0.46 15.03
N CYS A 118 8.96 1.44 15.72
CA CYS A 118 9.25 1.35 17.16
C CYS A 118 7.96 1.21 17.96
N LEU A 119 6.97 2.08 17.73
CA LEU A 119 5.68 2.04 18.40
C LEU A 119 4.97 0.70 18.18
N GLY A 120 4.94 0.21 16.94
CA GLY A 120 4.37 -1.10 16.60
C GLY A 120 5.06 -2.26 17.31
N ALA A 121 6.38 -2.20 17.48
CA ALA A 121 7.12 -3.24 18.20
C ALA A 121 6.83 -3.22 19.71
N LEU A 122 6.73 -2.05 20.33
CA LEU A 122 6.33 -1.90 21.73
C LEU A 122 4.90 -2.42 21.93
N HIS A 123 3.98 -2.00 21.08
CA HIS A 123 2.59 -2.45 21.09
C HIS A 123 2.46 -3.97 20.98
N HIS A 124 3.16 -4.59 20.02
CA HIS A 124 3.12 -6.04 19.81
C HIS A 124 3.67 -6.84 21.00
N ARG A 125 4.63 -6.29 21.74
CA ARG A 125 5.19 -6.91 22.95
C ARG A 125 4.34 -6.63 24.20
N GLY A 126 3.31 -5.80 24.09
CA GLY A 126 2.51 -5.34 25.24
C GLY A 126 3.30 -4.44 26.20
N GLU A 127 4.38 -3.83 25.72
CA GLU A 127 5.19 -2.88 26.51
C GLU A 127 4.51 -1.50 26.52
N PRO A 128 4.68 -0.71 27.62
CA PRO A 128 4.16 0.64 27.65
C PRO A 128 4.72 1.47 26.49
N ILE A 129 3.85 2.28 25.87
CA ILE A 129 4.27 3.28 24.89
C ILE A 129 4.29 4.62 25.62
N ASP A 130 5.47 5.07 25.97
CA ASP A 130 5.75 6.37 26.58
C ASP A 130 7.08 6.92 26.06
N ARG A 131 7.38 8.16 26.40
CA ARG A 131 8.61 8.83 25.95
C ARG A 131 9.89 8.02 26.23
N ILE A 132 9.97 7.37 27.39
CA ILE A 132 11.19 6.66 27.84
C ILE A 132 11.35 5.37 27.05
N THR A 133 10.28 4.58 26.94
CA THR A 133 10.28 3.30 26.23
C THR A 133 10.50 3.51 24.73
N VAL A 134 9.89 4.54 24.13
CA VAL A 134 10.09 4.92 22.73
C VAL A 134 11.53 5.35 22.48
N LEU A 135 12.12 6.17 23.38
CA LEU A 135 13.52 6.58 23.28
C LEU A 135 14.46 5.37 23.32
N TRP A 136 14.24 4.44 24.25
CA TRP A 136 15.06 3.25 24.37
C TRP A 136 14.94 2.33 23.17
N GLU A 137 13.72 2.16 22.63
CA GLU A 137 13.51 1.35 21.43
C GLU A 137 14.18 1.99 20.21
N ALA A 138 14.09 3.30 20.02
CA ALA A 138 14.77 4.04 18.97
C ALA A 138 16.29 3.94 19.09
N GLN A 139 16.84 4.06 20.32
CA GLN A 139 18.27 3.89 20.59
C GLN A 139 18.75 2.46 20.33
N ARG A 140 17.98 1.46 20.78
CA ARG A 140 18.27 0.04 20.54
C ARG A 140 18.34 -0.31 19.07
N ARG A 141 17.55 0.36 18.23
CA ARG A 141 17.54 0.20 16.77
C ARG A 141 18.60 1.03 16.05
N GLY A 142 19.34 1.85 16.78
CA GLY A 142 20.39 2.67 16.21
C GLY A 142 19.92 3.96 15.54
N LEU A 143 18.62 4.28 15.58
CA LEU A 143 18.03 5.42 14.86
C LEU A 143 18.59 6.78 15.26
N LEU A 144 19.07 6.90 16.51
CA LEU A 144 19.72 8.10 17.01
C LEU A 144 21.22 8.14 16.61
N ALA A 145 21.85 6.97 16.53
CA ALA A 145 23.27 6.86 16.22
C ALA A 145 23.58 7.06 14.73
N ASP A 146 22.67 6.60 13.85
CA ASP A 146 22.80 6.74 12.40
C ASP A 146 22.24 8.08 11.86
N GLY A 147 21.68 8.93 12.75
CA GLY A 147 21.13 10.23 12.40
C GLY A 147 19.77 10.16 11.67
N THR A 148 19.13 9.00 11.60
CA THR A 148 17.79 8.86 11.02
C THR A 148 16.76 9.68 11.79
N LEU A 149 16.89 9.74 13.11
CA LEU A 149 16.02 10.49 14.01
C LEU A 149 16.87 11.30 14.99
N THR A 150 16.56 12.57 15.20
CA THR A 150 17.22 13.36 16.23
C THR A 150 16.46 13.27 17.57
N ALA A 151 17.17 13.51 18.66
CA ALA A 151 16.55 13.54 20.00
C ALA A 151 15.49 14.65 20.11
N GLU A 152 15.71 15.79 19.43
CA GLU A 152 14.76 16.90 19.39
C GLU A 152 13.48 16.51 18.63
N GLN A 153 13.59 15.86 17.48
CA GLN A 153 12.44 15.36 16.72
C GLN A 153 11.62 14.36 17.54
N LEU A 154 12.30 13.39 18.17
CA LEU A 154 11.63 12.41 19.02
C LEU A 154 10.92 13.08 20.20
N THR A 155 11.58 14.06 20.84
CA THR A 155 10.99 14.83 21.94
C THR A 155 9.76 15.62 21.48
N ALA A 156 9.86 16.32 20.34
CA ALA A 156 8.75 17.09 19.77
C ALA A 156 7.53 16.21 19.47
N ILE A 157 7.74 14.99 19.00
CA ILE A 157 6.66 14.02 18.76
C ILE A 157 6.07 13.50 20.08
N CYS A 158 6.92 13.11 21.04
CA CYS A 158 6.46 12.55 22.31
C CYS A 158 5.77 13.57 23.23
N ASP A 159 6.15 14.85 23.15
CA ASP A 159 5.58 15.94 23.93
C ASP A 159 4.47 16.67 23.14
N GLY A 160 4.26 16.30 21.86
CA GLY A 160 3.24 16.87 21.00
C GLY A 160 1.84 16.40 21.38
N VAL A 161 0.86 17.28 21.19
CA VAL A 161 -0.56 16.93 21.26
C VAL A 161 -1.07 16.82 19.84
N GLY A 162 -1.43 15.61 19.42
CA GLY A 162 -1.95 15.37 18.07
C GLY A 162 -3.46 15.70 18.00
N PRO A 163 -3.89 16.62 17.12
CA PRO A 163 -5.30 16.81 16.87
C PRO A 163 -5.87 15.66 16.02
N GLY A 164 -7.09 15.23 16.31
CA GLY A 164 -7.83 14.27 15.50
C GLY A 164 -7.78 12.82 15.99
N SER A 165 -8.36 11.91 15.20
CA SER A 165 -8.33 10.48 15.45
C SER A 165 -7.14 9.83 14.73
N ALA A 166 -6.62 8.74 15.31
CA ALA A 166 -5.55 7.97 14.67
C ALA A 166 -6.00 7.38 13.34
N GLU A 167 -7.25 6.92 13.26
CA GLU A 167 -7.84 6.39 12.04
C GLU A 167 -7.85 7.44 10.92
N TRP A 168 -8.37 8.64 11.18
CA TRP A 168 -8.42 9.71 10.18
C TRP A 168 -7.01 10.13 9.71
N LEU A 169 -6.06 10.33 10.64
CA LEU A 169 -4.68 10.69 10.30
C LEU A 169 -4.01 9.57 9.50
N GLY A 170 -4.22 8.32 9.91
CA GLY A 170 -3.73 7.15 9.20
C GLY A 170 -4.28 7.07 7.76
N GLU A 171 -5.56 7.40 7.55
CA GLU A 171 -6.14 7.50 6.20
C GLU A 171 -5.46 8.56 5.34
N GLN A 172 -5.13 9.74 5.89
CA GLN A 172 -4.39 10.77 5.14
C GLN A 172 -3.02 10.26 4.70
N ILE A 173 -2.30 9.56 5.58
CA ILE A 173 -1.02 8.93 5.28
C ILE A 173 -1.18 7.87 4.18
N MET A 174 -2.21 7.03 4.28
CA MET A 174 -2.50 6.02 3.25
C MET A 174 -2.81 6.64 1.88
N ARG A 175 -3.59 7.73 1.80
CA ARG A 175 -3.83 8.47 0.55
C ARG A 175 -2.52 8.95 -0.08
N SER A 176 -1.65 9.54 0.75
CA SER A 176 -0.30 9.94 0.30
C SER A 176 0.52 8.74 -0.16
N SER A 177 0.45 7.61 0.54
CA SER A 177 1.14 6.36 0.17
C SER A 177 0.67 5.82 -1.18
N VAL A 178 -0.65 5.75 -1.41
CA VAL A 178 -1.23 5.29 -2.69
C VAL A 178 -0.73 6.16 -3.85
N THR A 179 -0.83 7.48 -3.75
CA THR A 179 -0.43 8.38 -4.84
C THR A 179 1.08 8.35 -5.10
N ARG A 180 1.92 8.27 -4.05
CA ARG A 180 3.38 8.11 -4.18
C ARG A 180 3.75 6.78 -4.83
N THR A 181 3.10 5.70 -4.43
CA THR A 181 3.34 4.37 -4.98
C THR A 181 2.91 4.31 -6.45
N ALA A 182 1.74 4.85 -6.80
CA ALA A 182 1.27 4.96 -8.17
C ALA A 182 2.24 5.74 -9.06
N ALA A 183 2.72 6.89 -8.59
CA ALA A 183 3.70 7.69 -9.32
C ALA A 183 5.04 6.96 -9.48
N THR A 184 5.47 6.19 -8.48
CA THR A 184 6.71 5.40 -8.53
C THR A 184 6.58 4.24 -9.51
N SER A 185 5.48 3.47 -9.45
CA SER A 185 5.18 2.39 -10.39
C SER A 185 5.10 2.91 -11.84
N ALA A 186 4.43 4.05 -12.04
CA ALA A 186 4.32 4.68 -13.36
C ALA A 186 5.70 5.04 -13.94
N ARG A 187 6.60 5.61 -13.13
CA ARG A 187 7.97 5.93 -13.57
C ARG A 187 8.77 4.68 -13.90
N ALA A 188 8.67 3.65 -13.08
CA ALA A 188 9.34 2.38 -13.33
C ALA A 188 8.87 1.74 -14.65
N ILE A 189 7.56 1.69 -14.87
CA ILE A 189 6.97 1.14 -16.12
C ILE A 189 7.39 1.97 -17.33
N ARG A 190 7.38 3.30 -17.21
CA ARG A 190 7.84 4.17 -18.27
C ARG A 190 9.30 3.91 -18.61
N ALA A 191 10.19 3.81 -17.65
CA ALA A 191 11.60 3.52 -17.87
C ALA A 191 11.82 2.15 -18.55
N LEU A 192 11.01 1.13 -18.19
CA LEU A 192 11.01 -0.16 -18.88
C LEU A 192 10.55 -0.04 -20.33
N ALA A 193 9.51 0.75 -20.60
CA ALA A 193 8.96 0.93 -21.94
C ALA A 193 9.85 1.80 -22.85
N GLU A 194 10.66 2.68 -22.30
CA GLU A 194 11.67 3.46 -23.04
C GLU A 194 12.89 2.63 -23.46
N ASN A 195 13.06 1.43 -22.88
CA ASN A 195 14.10 0.49 -23.29
C ASN A 195 13.66 -0.33 -24.51
N GLU A 196 13.93 0.18 -25.70
CA GLU A 196 13.55 -0.45 -26.99
C GLU A 196 14.20 -1.83 -27.20
N THR A 197 15.24 -2.17 -26.45
CA THR A 197 15.91 -3.48 -26.55
C THR A 197 15.14 -4.58 -25.78
N LEU A 198 14.18 -4.20 -24.96
CA LEU A 198 13.40 -5.15 -24.17
C LEU A 198 12.32 -5.80 -25.03
N ALA A 199 12.36 -7.13 -25.11
CA ALA A 199 11.34 -7.88 -25.85
C ALA A 199 9.93 -7.62 -25.28
N PRO A 200 8.87 -7.54 -26.12
CA PRO A 200 7.51 -7.22 -25.69
C PRO A 200 6.99 -8.09 -24.54
N GLY A 201 7.20 -9.40 -24.58
CA GLY A 201 6.76 -10.32 -23.51
C GLY A 201 7.43 -10.04 -22.16
N ARG A 202 8.71 -9.65 -22.17
CA ARG A 202 9.45 -9.27 -20.97
C ARG A 202 9.00 -7.90 -20.45
N LEU A 203 8.78 -6.93 -21.35
CA LEU A 203 8.24 -5.62 -20.99
C LEU A 203 6.90 -5.78 -20.24
N ILE A 204 5.98 -6.57 -20.79
CA ILE A 204 4.66 -6.81 -20.21
C ILE A 204 4.79 -7.42 -18.81
N ASN A 205 5.62 -8.46 -18.67
CA ASN A 205 5.83 -9.12 -17.39
C ASN A 205 6.44 -8.19 -16.32
N HIS A 206 7.47 -7.44 -16.70
CA HIS A 206 8.10 -6.48 -15.77
C HIS A 206 7.16 -5.32 -15.40
N ALA A 207 6.34 -4.85 -16.35
CA ALA A 207 5.35 -3.80 -16.10
C ALA A 207 4.25 -4.28 -15.13
N LEU A 208 3.74 -5.50 -15.29
CA LEU A 208 2.80 -6.11 -14.35
C LEU A 208 3.41 -6.25 -12.96
N HIS A 209 4.65 -6.70 -12.87
CA HIS A 209 5.36 -6.80 -11.59
C HIS A 209 5.55 -5.42 -10.93
N ALA A 210 5.83 -4.38 -11.71
CA ALA A 210 5.99 -3.01 -11.21
C ALA A 210 4.69 -2.40 -10.66
N LEU A 211 3.51 -2.95 -10.99
CA LEU A 211 2.22 -2.58 -10.39
C LEU A 211 1.96 -3.27 -9.03
N GLY A 212 2.63 -4.39 -8.74
CA GLY A 212 2.42 -5.17 -7.52
C GLY A 212 2.42 -4.34 -6.22
N PRO A 213 3.41 -3.46 -5.96
CA PRO A 213 3.40 -2.59 -4.79
C PRO A 213 2.16 -1.70 -4.68
N LEU A 214 1.61 -1.23 -5.81
CA LEU A 214 0.39 -0.42 -5.82
C LEU A 214 -0.83 -1.26 -5.46
N ASP A 215 -0.92 -2.50 -5.92
CA ASP A 215 -2.01 -3.41 -5.56
C ASP A 215 -1.99 -3.75 -4.06
N GLU A 216 -0.81 -3.92 -3.46
CA GLU A 216 -0.66 -4.13 -2.02
C GLU A 216 -1.13 -2.92 -1.20
N VAL A 217 -0.74 -1.71 -1.59
CA VAL A 217 -1.17 -0.48 -0.91
C VAL A 217 -2.67 -0.26 -1.10
N ARG A 218 -3.20 -0.52 -2.31
CA ARG A 218 -4.65 -0.46 -2.60
C ARG A 218 -5.45 -1.38 -1.68
N ALA A 219 -5.04 -2.63 -1.52
CA ALA A 219 -5.74 -3.59 -0.66
C ALA A 219 -5.82 -3.09 0.79
N ARG A 220 -4.73 -2.49 1.31
CA ARG A 220 -4.70 -1.91 2.65
C ARG A 220 -5.54 -0.63 2.75
N TRP A 221 -5.53 0.21 1.71
CA TRP A 221 -6.40 1.37 1.60
C TRP A 221 -7.89 0.98 1.65
N GLN A 222 -8.29 -0.08 0.94
CA GLN A 222 -9.66 -0.61 1.00
C GLN A 222 -10.02 -1.10 2.40
N THR A 223 -9.09 -1.74 3.10
CA THR A 223 -9.29 -2.16 4.49
C THR A 223 -9.49 -0.96 5.42
N ALA A 224 -8.67 0.08 5.29
CA ALA A 224 -8.78 1.31 6.07
C ALA A 224 -10.13 2.01 5.90
N ASN A 225 -10.69 1.99 4.68
CA ASN A 225 -12.00 2.61 4.39
C ASN A 225 -13.21 1.70 4.67
N GLY A 226 -13.02 0.56 5.31
CA GLY A 226 -14.12 -0.39 5.58
C GLY A 226 -14.67 -1.07 4.32
N HIS A 227 -14.01 -0.93 3.18
CA HIS A 227 -14.34 -1.61 1.94
C HIS A 227 -13.68 -3.02 1.93
N SER A 228 -13.88 -3.80 2.99
CA SER A 228 -13.58 -5.23 2.92
C SER A 228 -14.35 -5.81 1.73
N ALA A 229 -13.63 -6.46 0.81
CA ALA A 229 -14.28 -7.21 -0.26
C ALA A 229 -15.37 -8.09 0.38
N PRO A 230 -16.59 -8.15 -0.19
CA PRO A 230 -17.65 -8.99 0.35
C PRO A 230 -17.10 -10.40 0.52
N ALA A 231 -17.25 -10.95 1.73
CA ALA A 231 -16.83 -12.31 2.01
C ALA A 231 -17.40 -13.24 0.93
N PRO A 232 -16.61 -14.17 0.39
CA PRO A 232 -17.14 -15.12 -0.59
C PRO A 232 -18.38 -15.77 0.01
N PRO A 233 -19.47 -15.92 -0.77
CA PRO A 233 -20.70 -16.52 -0.26
C PRO A 233 -20.35 -17.87 0.39
N PRO A 234 -20.92 -18.19 1.55
CA PRO A 234 -20.67 -19.47 2.19
C PRO A 234 -20.95 -20.58 1.19
N PRO A 235 -20.14 -21.65 1.19
CA PRO A 235 -20.38 -22.77 0.29
C PRO A 235 -21.83 -23.22 0.46
N ALA A 236 -22.56 -23.32 -0.65
CA ALA A 236 -23.96 -23.74 -0.65
C ALA A 236 -24.05 -25.05 0.14
N SER A 237 -24.83 -25.02 1.22
CA SER A 237 -25.11 -26.22 1.99
C SER A 237 -25.63 -27.28 1.04
N PRO A 238 -25.15 -28.52 1.11
CA PRO A 238 -25.67 -29.58 0.25
C PRO A 238 -27.18 -29.62 0.43
N THR A 239 -27.92 -29.42 -0.64
CA THR A 239 -29.37 -29.49 -0.68
C THR A 239 -29.74 -30.88 -0.16
N GLU A 240 -30.39 -30.94 1.01
CA GLU A 240 -31.00 -32.17 1.51
C GLU A 240 -31.91 -32.68 0.39
N GLY A 241 -31.54 -33.85 -0.13
CA GLY A 241 -32.37 -34.57 -1.11
C GLY A 241 -33.76 -34.88 -0.51
N PRO A 242 -34.79 -34.97 -1.36
CA PRO A 242 -36.15 -35.19 -0.88
C PRO A 242 -36.23 -36.47 -0.02
N PRO A 243 -37.05 -36.47 1.04
CA PRO A 243 -37.16 -37.62 1.93
C PRO A 243 -37.66 -38.86 1.17
N THR A 244 -36.85 -39.90 1.17
CA THR A 244 -37.26 -41.22 0.66
C THR A 244 -38.41 -41.75 1.50
N VAL A 245 -39.62 -41.74 0.93
CA VAL A 245 -40.81 -42.37 1.50
C VAL A 245 -40.55 -43.88 1.52
N ARG A 246 -40.30 -44.45 2.70
CA ARG A 246 -40.34 -45.91 2.91
C ARG A 246 -41.79 -46.36 2.85
N VAL A 247 -42.18 -46.98 1.74
CA VAL A 247 -43.42 -47.74 1.64
C VAL A 247 -43.24 -49.01 2.46
N HIS A 248 -43.88 -49.08 3.62
CA HIS A 248 -44.07 -50.34 4.34
C HIS A 248 -45.11 -51.17 3.58
N ALA A 249 -44.66 -52.20 2.89
CA ALA A 249 -45.54 -53.27 2.43
C ALA A 249 -45.95 -54.12 3.64
N ALA A 250 -47.17 -53.95 4.06
CA ALA A 250 -47.80 -54.87 4.98
C ALA A 250 -48.16 -56.19 4.22
N LEU A 251 -47.50 -57.28 4.54
CA LEU A 251 -47.91 -58.60 4.16
C LEU A 251 -48.78 -59.17 5.30
N ALA A 252 -50.05 -59.39 4.98
CA ALA A 252 -50.97 -60.09 5.78
C ALA A 252 -50.67 -61.61 5.78
N ARG A 253 -50.53 -62.15 6.96
CA ARG A 253 -51.18 -63.40 7.45
C ARG A 253 -50.72 -63.65 8.86
#